data_1783a7bdc10b2a6e24bbcc3cf5a05c03
#
_entry.id   1783a7bdc10b2a6e24bbcc3cf5a05c03
#
_cell.length_a   1.000
_cell.length_b   1.000
_cell.length_c   1.000
_cell.angle_alpha   90.00
_cell.angle_beta   90.00
_cell.angle_gamma   90.00
#
_symmetry.space_group_name_H-M   'P 1'
#
loop_
_entity.id
_entity.type
_entity.pdbx_description
1 polymer ?
#
loop_
_entity_poly.entity_id
_entity_poly.type
_entity_poly.pdbx_seq_one_letter_code
_entity_poly.pdbx_strand_id
1 'polypeptide(L)'
;MATTIICRRKFAAFRFFVTGIVFVLMFIDQAGAATAREQIQSSVEKVIAILKDPNLKPEAKKSERIEQLRQVIFPKFDFTEMAKRSLGSDWQRRTPEEQREFVKLFTELIESSYASNLNSYNGEKVIFTGDKQDGEYAQVDTKITSNKGEETSVSYKLRQSDSDWKIYDVVIENVSIVNNYRSQFTRVIARSSFADLLRQMKDKQFDTAAKKQKS
;
A
#
# COMPACT_ATOMS: atom_id res chain seq x y z
N MET A 1 -29.31 95.32 33.90
CA MET A 1 -29.37 95.17 32.44
C MET A 1 -29.08 93.70 32.12
N ALA A 2 -30.13 92.98 31.83
CA ALA A 2 -30.09 91.61 31.66
C ALA A 2 -30.26 91.27 30.17
N THR A 3 -29.51 90.37 29.66
CA THR A 3 -29.81 89.79 28.36
C THR A 3 -29.67 88.29 28.44
N THR A 4 -30.81 87.65 28.39
CA THR A 4 -31.00 86.24 28.38
C THR A 4 -30.66 85.68 27.01
N ILE A 5 -29.79 84.68 26.89
CA ILE A 5 -29.56 83.96 25.67
C ILE A 5 -29.95 82.48 25.88
N ILE A 6 -30.95 82.09 25.10
CA ILE A 6 -31.54 80.73 25.07
C ILE A 6 -30.60 79.84 24.29
N CYS A 7 -30.09 78.79 24.95
CA CYS A 7 -29.31 77.79 24.29
C CYS A 7 -30.21 76.61 23.84
N ARG A 8 -30.36 76.48 22.56
CA ARG A 8 -31.10 75.33 21.91
C ARG A 8 -30.27 74.11 21.96
N ARG A 9 -30.69 73.08 22.71
CA ARG A 9 -30.15 71.74 22.69
C ARG A 9 -30.52 71.04 21.34
N LYS A 10 -29.52 70.80 20.53
CA LYS A 10 -29.65 69.86 19.39
C LYS A 10 -29.33 68.45 19.88
N PHE A 11 -30.32 67.54 19.86
CA PHE A 11 -30.12 66.15 20.05
C PHE A 11 -29.49 65.57 18.79
N ALA A 12 -28.23 65.16 18.88
CA ALA A 12 -27.60 64.32 17.86
C ALA A 12 -27.89 62.83 18.15
N ALA A 13 -28.67 62.20 17.29
CA ALA A 13 -28.95 60.81 17.36
C ALA A 13 -27.69 60.03 16.99
N PHE A 14 -27.11 59.34 17.97
CA PHE A 14 -25.98 58.43 17.78
C PHE A 14 -26.52 57.11 17.24
N ARG A 15 -26.43 56.89 15.92
CA ARG A 15 -26.77 55.64 15.28
C ARG A 15 -25.63 54.64 15.55
N PHE A 16 -25.86 53.68 16.44
CA PHE A 16 -25.03 52.48 16.59
C PHE A 16 -25.16 51.60 15.34
N PHE A 17 -24.12 51.61 14.54
CA PHE A 17 -23.96 50.66 13.43
C PHE A 17 -23.39 49.37 14.00
N VAL A 18 -24.28 48.44 14.37
CA VAL A 18 -23.85 47.08 14.80
C VAL A 18 -23.47 46.34 13.53
N THR A 19 -22.19 46.32 13.21
CA THR A 19 -21.63 45.49 12.16
C THR A 19 -21.54 44.04 12.70
N GLY A 20 -22.53 43.20 12.39
CA GLY A 20 -22.52 41.81 12.68
C GLY A 20 -21.44 41.13 11.86
N ILE A 21 -20.30 40.82 12.47
CA ILE A 21 -19.31 39.91 11.90
C ILE A 21 -19.91 38.50 11.98
N VAL A 22 -20.49 38.06 10.87
CA VAL A 22 -20.86 36.62 10.69
C VAL A 22 -19.56 35.86 10.54
N PHE A 23 -19.10 35.25 11.62
CA PHE A 23 -17.98 34.32 11.62
C PHE A 23 -18.50 32.98 11.01
N VAL A 24 -18.42 32.90 9.69
CA VAL A 24 -18.66 31.61 8.99
C VAL A 24 -17.51 30.69 9.38
N LEU A 25 -17.76 29.83 10.37
CA LEU A 25 -16.92 28.67 10.66
C LEU A 25 -17.03 27.75 9.43
N MET A 26 -16.10 27.92 8.48
CA MET A 26 -15.82 26.88 7.51
C MET A 26 -15.30 25.66 8.29
N PHE A 27 -16.17 24.71 8.54
CA PHE A 27 -15.75 23.35 8.84
C PHE A 27 -15.01 22.84 7.59
N ILE A 28 -13.67 22.98 7.60
CA ILE A 28 -12.83 22.24 6.67
C ILE A 28 -12.96 20.81 7.15
N ASP A 29 -13.81 20.04 6.46
CA ASP A 29 -13.77 18.58 6.52
C ASP A 29 -12.35 18.20 6.12
N GLN A 30 -11.51 17.96 7.12
CA GLN A 30 -10.24 17.31 6.90
C GLN A 30 -10.59 15.88 6.52
N ALA A 31 -10.73 15.64 5.21
CA ALA A 31 -10.66 14.28 4.68
C ALA A 31 -9.29 13.74 5.12
N GLY A 32 -9.25 13.12 6.30
CA GLY A 32 -8.07 12.48 6.84
C GLY A 32 -7.56 11.48 5.81
N ALA A 33 -6.25 11.44 5.60
CA ALA A 33 -5.65 10.41 4.76
C ALA A 33 -6.13 9.03 5.25
N ALA A 34 -6.52 8.16 4.31
CA ALA A 34 -7.01 6.83 4.66
C ALA A 34 -5.97 6.08 5.51
N THR A 35 -6.42 5.40 6.54
CA THR A 35 -5.55 4.56 7.37
C THR A 35 -4.95 3.42 6.54
N ALA A 36 -3.85 2.86 7.02
CA ALA A 36 -3.23 1.69 6.39
C ALA A 36 -4.26 0.54 6.23
N ARG A 37 -5.08 0.31 7.25
CA ARG A 37 -6.14 -0.71 7.23
C ARG A 37 -7.19 -0.43 6.17
N GLU A 38 -7.74 0.78 6.12
CA GLU A 38 -8.76 1.16 5.14
C GLU A 38 -8.23 1.03 3.70
N GLN A 39 -6.97 1.40 3.48
CA GLN A 39 -6.34 1.28 2.18
C GLN A 39 -6.17 -0.19 1.75
N ILE A 40 -5.72 -1.07 2.64
CA ILE A 40 -5.62 -2.51 2.34
C ILE A 40 -7.01 -3.10 2.13
N GLN A 41 -7.98 -2.76 2.97
CA GLN A 41 -9.35 -3.24 2.83
C GLN A 41 -9.96 -2.86 1.48
N SER A 42 -9.89 -1.59 1.09
CA SER A 42 -10.37 -1.12 -0.22
C SER A 42 -9.67 -1.85 -1.38
N SER A 43 -8.36 -2.13 -1.24
CA SER A 43 -7.62 -2.86 -2.28
C SER A 43 -8.06 -4.32 -2.38
N VAL A 44 -8.25 -5.00 -1.25
CA VAL A 44 -8.76 -6.39 -1.17
C VAL A 44 -10.15 -6.48 -1.75
N GLU A 45 -11.06 -5.55 -1.44
CA GLU A 45 -12.42 -5.51 -1.97
C GLU A 45 -12.42 -5.38 -3.50
N LYS A 46 -11.57 -4.51 -4.07
CA LYS A 46 -11.42 -4.35 -5.52
C LYS A 46 -10.88 -5.63 -6.18
N VAL A 47 -9.87 -6.25 -5.57
CA VAL A 47 -9.31 -7.53 -6.05
C VAL A 47 -10.39 -8.61 -6.07
N ILE A 48 -11.15 -8.76 -4.98
CA ILE A 48 -12.24 -9.75 -4.89
C ILE A 48 -13.34 -9.45 -5.92
N ALA A 49 -13.68 -8.19 -6.16
CA ALA A 49 -14.67 -7.80 -7.18
C ALA A 49 -14.22 -8.26 -8.59
N ILE A 50 -12.96 -8.02 -8.96
CA ILE A 50 -12.40 -8.49 -10.25
C ILE A 50 -12.42 -10.03 -10.34
N LEU A 51 -12.02 -10.72 -9.26
CA LEU A 51 -11.97 -12.18 -9.23
C LEU A 51 -13.36 -12.83 -9.30
N LYS A 52 -14.40 -12.13 -8.83
CA LYS A 52 -15.79 -12.58 -8.87
C LYS A 52 -16.52 -12.20 -10.16
N ASP A 53 -15.99 -11.29 -10.99
CA ASP A 53 -16.66 -10.82 -12.20
C ASP A 53 -16.88 -11.98 -13.19
N PRO A 54 -18.12 -12.33 -13.51
CA PRO A 54 -18.41 -13.43 -14.43
C PRO A 54 -17.89 -13.15 -15.86
N ASN A 55 -17.76 -11.89 -16.26
CA ASN A 55 -17.24 -11.51 -17.58
C ASN A 55 -15.73 -11.73 -17.70
N LEU A 56 -15.01 -11.80 -16.58
CA LEU A 56 -13.56 -12.02 -16.53
C LEU A 56 -13.17 -13.47 -16.18
N LYS A 57 -14.16 -14.34 -15.86
CA LYS A 57 -13.92 -15.78 -15.54
C LYS A 57 -13.45 -16.63 -16.71
N PRO A 58 -13.92 -16.47 -17.97
CA PRO A 58 -13.49 -17.32 -19.08
C PRO A 58 -11.97 -17.29 -19.25
N GLU A 59 -11.37 -18.44 -19.61
CA GLU A 59 -9.92 -18.56 -19.81
C GLU A 59 -9.43 -17.59 -20.91
N ALA A 60 -10.25 -17.33 -21.94
CA ALA A 60 -9.96 -16.32 -22.96
C ALA A 60 -9.80 -14.90 -22.39
N LYS A 61 -10.32 -14.62 -21.19
CA LYS A 61 -10.24 -13.32 -20.49
C LYS A 61 -9.13 -13.29 -19.41
N LYS A 62 -8.36 -14.35 -19.29
CA LYS A 62 -7.31 -14.47 -18.27
C LYS A 62 -6.29 -13.31 -18.30
N SER A 63 -5.82 -12.94 -19.47
CA SER A 63 -4.86 -11.84 -19.61
C SER A 63 -5.47 -10.49 -19.18
N GLU A 64 -6.72 -10.25 -19.54
CA GLU A 64 -7.46 -9.04 -19.15
C GLU A 64 -7.67 -9.01 -17.62
N ARG A 65 -8.07 -10.13 -17.02
CA ARG A 65 -8.20 -10.26 -15.56
C ARG A 65 -6.89 -9.98 -14.84
N ILE A 66 -5.77 -10.56 -15.30
CA ILE A 66 -4.44 -10.35 -14.72
C ILE A 66 -4.06 -8.87 -14.80
N GLU A 67 -4.30 -8.22 -15.94
CA GLU A 67 -3.97 -6.79 -16.09
C GLU A 67 -4.81 -5.91 -15.16
N GLN A 68 -6.10 -6.18 -15.02
CA GLN A 68 -6.95 -5.44 -14.07
C GLN A 68 -6.48 -5.64 -12.62
N LEU A 69 -6.13 -6.86 -12.23
CA LEU A 69 -5.56 -7.15 -10.91
C LEU A 69 -4.24 -6.40 -10.69
N ARG A 70 -3.39 -6.38 -11.71
CA ARG A 70 -2.12 -5.66 -11.67
C ARG A 70 -2.32 -4.17 -11.43
N GLN A 71 -3.24 -3.54 -12.14
CA GLN A 71 -3.57 -2.12 -11.98
C GLN A 71 -4.08 -1.77 -10.58
N VAL A 72 -4.75 -2.67 -9.89
CA VAL A 72 -5.20 -2.48 -8.50
C VAL A 72 -4.08 -2.74 -7.50
N ILE A 73 -3.30 -3.80 -7.69
CA ILE A 73 -2.33 -4.30 -6.71
C ILE A 73 -1.02 -3.51 -6.77
N PHE A 74 -0.42 -3.34 -7.96
CA PHE A 74 0.94 -2.81 -8.10
C PHE A 74 1.14 -1.41 -7.51
N PRO A 75 0.20 -0.46 -7.67
CA PRO A 75 0.35 0.86 -7.08
C PRO A 75 0.40 0.86 -5.54
N LYS A 76 0.02 -0.26 -4.90
CA LYS A 76 0.01 -0.39 -3.43
C LYS A 76 1.34 -0.87 -2.87
N PHE A 77 2.26 -1.33 -3.72
CA PHE A 77 3.57 -1.83 -3.32
C PHE A 77 4.69 -0.81 -3.57
N ASP A 78 5.63 -0.76 -2.64
CA ASP A 78 6.92 -0.09 -2.83
C ASP A 78 7.95 -1.16 -3.26
N PHE A 79 7.93 -1.52 -4.54
CA PHE A 79 8.86 -2.51 -5.08
C PHE A 79 10.33 -2.08 -4.95
N THR A 80 10.61 -0.78 -4.95
CA THR A 80 11.97 -0.27 -4.76
C THR A 80 12.46 -0.56 -3.34
N GLU A 81 11.64 -0.28 -2.32
CA GLU A 81 12.00 -0.56 -0.93
C GLU A 81 12.05 -2.07 -0.66
N MET A 82 11.13 -2.86 -1.24
CA MET A 82 11.18 -4.33 -1.16
C MET A 82 12.48 -4.88 -1.76
N ALA A 83 12.85 -4.45 -2.96
CA ALA A 83 14.08 -4.84 -3.65
C ALA A 83 15.31 -4.46 -2.83
N LYS A 84 15.39 -3.20 -2.39
CA LYS A 84 16.47 -2.69 -1.53
C LYS A 84 16.63 -3.54 -0.27
N ARG A 85 15.54 -3.84 0.42
CA ARG A 85 15.56 -4.69 1.63
C ARG A 85 15.94 -6.12 1.32
N SER A 86 15.53 -6.67 0.20
CA SER A 86 15.88 -8.04 -0.22
C SER A 86 17.34 -8.18 -0.64
N LEU A 87 17.98 -7.12 -1.13
CA LEU A 87 19.40 -7.13 -1.46
C LEU A 87 20.29 -6.83 -0.23
N GLY A 88 19.74 -6.15 0.79
CA GLY A 88 20.40 -5.85 2.04
C GLY A 88 21.62 -4.94 1.85
N SER A 89 22.76 -5.29 2.48
CA SER A 89 24.00 -4.49 2.42
C SER A 89 24.61 -4.40 1.02
N ASP A 90 24.31 -5.35 0.14
CA ASP A 90 24.77 -5.34 -1.25
C ASP A 90 24.13 -4.23 -2.08
N TRP A 91 22.96 -3.71 -1.68
CA TRP A 91 22.29 -2.61 -2.35
C TRP A 91 23.20 -1.37 -2.52
N GLN A 92 23.88 -0.98 -1.45
CA GLN A 92 24.73 0.23 -1.47
C GLN A 92 26.01 0.07 -2.30
N ARG A 93 26.37 -1.17 -2.64
CA ARG A 93 27.51 -1.48 -3.50
C ARG A 93 27.17 -1.46 -4.99
N ARG A 94 25.90 -1.24 -5.32
CA ARG A 94 25.40 -1.26 -6.70
C ARG A 94 25.32 0.14 -7.26
N THR A 95 25.64 0.25 -8.55
CA THR A 95 25.43 1.50 -9.29
C THR A 95 23.93 1.81 -9.40
N PRO A 96 23.55 3.07 -9.70
CA PRO A 96 22.14 3.40 -9.93
C PRO A 96 21.51 2.59 -11.08
N GLU A 97 22.28 2.23 -12.11
CA GLU A 97 21.87 1.39 -13.24
C GLU A 97 21.55 -0.03 -12.77
N GLU A 98 22.49 -0.65 -12.02
CA GLU A 98 22.33 -1.98 -11.43
C GLU A 98 21.13 -2.02 -10.48
N GLN A 99 20.92 -0.98 -9.68
CA GLN A 99 19.77 -0.87 -8.79
C GLN A 99 18.46 -0.84 -9.57
N ARG A 100 18.37 -0.05 -10.63
CA ARG A 100 17.18 0.02 -11.50
C ARG A 100 16.89 -1.34 -12.17
N GLU A 101 17.92 -1.99 -12.72
CA GLU A 101 17.76 -3.31 -13.33
C GLU A 101 17.30 -4.34 -12.29
N PHE A 102 17.91 -4.33 -11.11
CA PHE A 102 17.52 -5.23 -10.03
C PHE A 102 16.06 -5.01 -9.59
N VAL A 103 15.62 -3.77 -9.38
CA VAL A 103 14.22 -3.46 -9.02
C VAL A 103 13.26 -3.99 -10.09
N LYS A 104 13.57 -3.78 -11.37
CA LYS A 104 12.75 -4.30 -12.47
C LYS A 104 12.63 -5.82 -12.40
N LEU A 105 13.76 -6.53 -12.34
CA LEU A 105 13.78 -7.99 -12.29
C LEU A 105 13.12 -8.55 -11.01
N PHE A 106 13.30 -7.86 -9.88
CA PHE A 106 12.63 -8.24 -8.63
C PHE A 106 11.11 -8.10 -8.73
N THR A 107 10.63 -7.02 -9.32
CA THR A 107 9.19 -6.81 -9.56
C THR A 107 8.62 -7.91 -10.45
N GLU A 108 9.28 -8.23 -11.56
CA GLU A 108 8.88 -9.31 -12.48
C GLU A 108 8.92 -10.69 -11.78
N LEU A 109 9.90 -10.92 -10.92
CA LEU A 109 10.02 -12.14 -10.13
C LEU A 109 8.86 -12.30 -9.15
N ILE A 110 8.53 -11.25 -8.39
CA ILE A 110 7.39 -11.25 -7.46
C ILE A 110 6.08 -11.49 -8.24
N GLU A 111 5.86 -10.76 -9.33
CA GLU A 111 4.67 -10.91 -10.17
C GLU A 111 4.51 -12.37 -10.64
N SER A 112 5.53 -12.92 -11.28
CA SER A 112 5.47 -14.29 -11.80
C SER A 112 5.32 -15.36 -10.71
N SER A 113 5.85 -15.10 -9.52
CA SER A 113 5.81 -16.03 -8.40
C SER A 113 4.43 -16.14 -7.75
N TYR A 114 3.65 -15.06 -7.79
CA TYR A 114 2.35 -14.98 -7.08
C TYR A 114 1.14 -14.84 -8.01
N ALA A 115 1.33 -14.60 -9.31
CA ALA A 115 0.24 -14.49 -10.28
C ALA A 115 -0.65 -15.74 -10.35
N SER A 116 -0.08 -16.93 -10.18
CA SER A 116 -0.83 -18.19 -10.16
C SER A 116 -1.80 -18.29 -8.99
N ASN A 117 -1.44 -17.74 -7.82
CA ASN A 117 -2.29 -17.78 -6.63
C ASN A 117 -3.56 -16.92 -6.82
N LEU A 118 -3.44 -15.77 -7.53
CA LEU A 118 -4.59 -14.95 -7.87
C LEU A 118 -5.54 -15.64 -8.85
N ASN A 119 -4.99 -16.46 -9.77
CA ASN A 119 -5.78 -17.20 -10.74
C ASN A 119 -6.53 -18.39 -10.12
N SER A 120 -6.10 -18.90 -8.98
CA SER A 120 -6.70 -20.04 -8.29
C SER A 120 -7.80 -19.64 -7.29
N TYR A 121 -8.22 -18.38 -7.27
CA TYR A 121 -9.27 -17.90 -6.37
C TYR A 121 -10.57 -18.69 -6.55
N ASN A 122 -11.09 -19.22 -5.46
CA ASN A 122 -12.28 -20.07 -5.42
C ASN A 122 -13.28 -19.63 -4.31
N GLY A 123 -13.36 -18.34 -4.08
CA GLY A 123 -14.31 -17.78 -3.10
C GLY A 123 -13.77 -17.67 -1.67
N GLU A 124 -12.46 -17.64 -1.51
CA GLU A 124 -11.80 -17.42 -0.22
C GLU A 124 -12.30 -16.15 0.45
N LYS A 125 -12.41 -16.19 1.77
CA LYS A 125 -12.81 -15.05 2.59
C LYS A 125 -11.58 -14.43 3.23
N VAL A 126 -11.51 -13.09 3.21
CA VAL A 126 -10.46 -12.33 3.89
C VAL A 126 -11.05 -11.67 5.13
N ILE A 127 -10.49 -11.97 6.28
CA ILE A 127 -10.89 -11.42 7.59
C ILE A 127 -9.74 -10.57 8.13
N PHE A 128 -10.01 -9.33 8.46
CA PHE A 128 -9.06 -8.42 9.10
C PHE A 128 -9.02 -8.69 10.59
N THR A 129 -7.89 -9.18 11.10
CA THR A 129 -7.73 -9.64 12.49
C THR A 129 -7.07 -8.62 13.40
N GLY A 130 -6.35 -7.65 12.84
CA GLY A 130 -5.71 -6.59 13.61
C GLY A 130 -5.01 -5.59 12.71
N ASP A 131 -4.65 -4.46 13.31
CA ASP A 131 -3.75 -3.48 12.72
C ASP A 131 -3.01 -2.73 13.82
N LYS A 132 -1.83 -2.26 13.51
CA LYS A 132 -1.04 -1.37 14.37
C LYS A 132 -0.28 -0.38 13.50
N GLN A 133 -0.11 0.83 14.04
CA GLN A 133 0.69 1.88 13.42
C GLN A 133 1.70 2.41 14.43
N ASP A 134 2.91 2.68 13.96
CA ASP A 134 3.99 3.31 14.70
C ASP A 134 4.69 4.32 13.80
N GLY A 135 4.39 5.60 13.98
CA GLY A 135 4.87 6.68 13.13
C GLY A 135 4.50 6.47 11.67
N GLU A 136 5.51 6.41 10.81
CA GLU A 136 5.38 6.17 9.37
C GLU A 136 5.25 4.70 8.97
N TYR A 137 5.25 3.78 9.93
CA TYR A 137 5.11 2.35 9.69
C TYR A 137 3.78 1.83 10.20
N ALA A 138 3.22 0.88 9.47
CA ALA A 138 2.01 0.18 9.88
C ALA A 138 2.11 -1.31 9.54
N GLN A 139 1.33 -2.10 10.26
CA GLN A 139 1.08 -3.50 9.94
C GLN A 139 -0.42 -3.74 9.95
N VAL A 140 -0.91 -4.45 8.94
CA VAL A 140 -2.30 -4.89 8.85
C VAL A 140 -2.31 -6.41 8.75
N ASP A 141 -3.03 -7.05 9.66
CA ASP A 141 -3.09 -8.51 9.76
C ASP A 141 -4.43 -9.03 9.25
N THR A 142 -4.36 -10.08 8.43
CA THR A 142 -5.53 -10.75 7.86
C THR A 142 -5.41 -12.26 7.98
N LYS A 143 -6.56 -12.93 7.93
CA LYS A 143 -6.68 -14.37 7.70
C LYS A 143 -7.46 -14.59 6.41
N ILE A 144 -6.94 -15.44 5.55
CA ILE A 144 -7.60 -15.92 4.34
C ILE A 144 -8.13 -17.31 4.63
N THR A 145 -9.45 -17.50 4.56
CA THR A 145 -10.09 -18.79 4.82
C THR A 145 -10.58 -19.38 3.49
N SER A 146 -10.10 -20.57 3.16
CA SER A 146 -10.54 -21.33 1.96
C SER A 146 -11.95 -21.90 2.17
N ASN A 147 -12.60 -22.36 1.08
CA ASN A 147 -13.88 -23.06 1.14
C ASN A 147 -13.81 -24.40 1.90
N LYS A 148 -12.59 -24.92 2.13
CA LYS A 148 -12.34 -26.15 2.93
C LYS A 148 -12.11 -25.85 4.40
N GLY A 149 -12.14 -24.56 4.82
CA GLY A 149 -11.87 -24.14 6.18
C GLY A 149 -10.38 -24.01 6.51
N GLU A 150 -9.47 -24.14 5.53
CA GLU A 150 -8.05 -23.92 5.74
C GLU A 150 -7.81 -22.41 5.92
N GLU A 151 -7.08 -22.04 6.96
CA GLU A 151 -6.74 -20.65 7.24
C GLU A 151 -5.28 -20.38 6.89
N THR A 152 -5.03 -19.25 6.24
CA THR A 152 -3.70 -18.72 5.95
C THR A 152 -3.58 -17.33 6.55
N SER A 153 -2.60 -17.13 7.44
CA SER A 153 -2.33 -15.82 8.03
C SER A 153 -1.49 -14.97 7.07
N VAL A 154 -1.91 -13.73 6.84
CA VAL A 154 -1.20 -12.78 5.99
C VAL A 154 -1.10 -11.44 6.69
N SER A 155 0.13 -10.96 6.90
CA SER A 155 0.42 -9.63 7.45
C SER A 155 1.05 -8.75 6.39
N TYR A 156 0.50 -7.57 6.18
CA TYR A 156 1.04 -6.55 5.29
C TYR A 156 1.84 -5.55 6.12
N LYS A 157 3.12 -5.32 5.77
CA LYS A 157 3.94 -4.27 6.38
C LYS A 157 4.00 -3.09 5.45
N LEU A 158 3.59 -1.92 5.94
CA LEU A 158 3.43 -0.71 5.17
C LEU A 158 4.32 0.41 5.71
N ARG A 159 4.69 1.30 4.81
CA ARG A 159 5.32 2.56 5.12
C ARG A 159 4.53 3.69 4.47
N GLN A 160 4.39 4.80 5.19
CA GLN A 160 3.78 6.01 4.64
C GLN A 160 4.75 6.63 3.62
N SER A 161 4.23 6.94 2.43
CA SER A 161 4.93 7.64 1.36
C SER A 161 4.00 8.72 0.84
N ASP A 162 4.35 9.98 1.07
CA ASP A 162 3.49 11.13 0.84
C ASP A 162 2.16 10.99 1.60
N SER A 163 1.03 10.93 0.89
CA SER A 163 -0.32 10.73 1.46
C SER A 163 -0.79 9.28 1.44
N ASP A 164 0.01 8.33 0.91
CA ASP A 164 -0.38 6.93 0.67
C ASP A 164 0.43 5.97 1.55
N TRP A 165 -0.19 4.83 1.89
CA TRP A 165 0.50 3.69 2.49
C TRP A 165 1.00 2.74 1.41
N LYS A 166 2.30 2.40 1.44
CA LYS A 166 2.92 1.47 0.49
C LYS A 166 3.42 0.22 1.19
N ILE A 167 3.04 -0.94 0.66
CA ILE A 167 3.48 -2.24 1.17
C ILE A 167 4.95 -2.44 0.82
N TYR A 168 5.80 -2.65 1.82
CA TYR A 168 7.21 -2.96 1.62
C TYR A 168 7.58 -4.40 2.01
N ASP A 169 6.67 -5.15 2.62
CA ASP A 169 6.82 -6.59 2.87
C ASP A 169 5.45 -7.24 3.09
N VAL A 170 5.33 -8.50 2.70
CA VAL A 170 4.19 -9.36 3.02
C VAL A 170 4.71 -10.58 3.76
N VAL A 171 4.10 -10.90 4.88
CA VAL A 171 4.43 -12.07 5.69
C VAL A 171 3.28 -13.07 5.59
N ILE A 172 3.55 -14.24 5.03
CA ILE A 172 2.58 -15.32 4.83
C ILE A 172 2.98 -16.46 5.75
N GLU A 173 2.11 -16.91 6.66
CA GLU A 173 2.41 -17.98 7.62
C GLU A 173 3.77 -17.76 8.31
N ASN A 174 4.01 -16.54 8.82
CA ASN A 174 5.26 -16.11 9.46
C ASN A 174 6.49 -16.08 8.53
N VAL A 175 6.35 -16.29 7.24
CA VAL A 175 7.44 -16.19 6.27
C VAL A 175 7.38 -14.86 5.52
N SER A 176 8.31 -13.96 5.81
CA SER A 176 8.48 -12.68 5.10
C SER A 176 8.97 -12.95 3.67
N ILE A 177 8.29 -12.38 2.69
CA ILE A 177 8.70 -12.44 1.28
C ILE A 177 10.08 -11.81 1.10
N VAL A 178 10.28 -10.62 1.63
CA VAL A 178 11.55 -9.89 1.53
C VAL A 178 12.70 -10.67 2.15
N ASN A 179 12.53 -11.22 3.36
CA ASN A 179 13.57 -11.98 4.03
C ASN A 179 13.85 -13.33 3.35
N ASN A 180 12.82 -13.96 2.77
CA ASN A 180 12.99 -15.19 2.00
C ASN A 180 13.90 -14.94 0.79
N TYR A 181 13.62 -13.90 0.00
CA TYR A 181 14.47 -13.54 -1.14
C TYR A 181 15.84 -13.04 -0.70
N ARG A 182 15.94 -12.25 0.38
CA ARG A 182 17.24 -11.85 0.93
C ARG A 182 18.16 -13.04 1.19
N SER A 183 17.64 -14.06 1.84
CA SER A 183 18.39 -15.27 2.13
C SER A 183 18.87 -16.00 0.88
N GLN A 184 18.07 -16.00 -0.18
CA GLN A 184 18.44 -16.62 -1.46
C GLN A 184 19.47 -15.78 -2.21
N PHE A 185 19.25 -14.47 -2.32
CA PHE A 185 20.14 -13.53 -3.03
C PHE A 185 21.53 -13.46 -2.37
N THR A 186 21.58 -13.36 -1.03
CA THR A 186 22.86 -13.37 -0.30
C THR A 186 23.64 -14.64 -0.60
N ARG A 187 23.00 -15.80 -0.67
CA ARG A 187 23.67 -17.07 -1.01
C ARG A 187 24.23 -17.07 -2.42
N VAL A 188 23.49 -16.55 -3.40
CA VAL A 188 23.93 -16.49 -4.80
C VAL A 188 25.14 -15.54 -4.89
N ILE A 189 25.04 -14.33 -4.34
CA ILE A 189 26.12 -13.33 -4.39
C ILE A 189 27.38 -13.86 -3.70
N ALA A 190 27.24 -14.53 -2.56
CA ALA A 190 28.38 -15.07 -1.81
C ALA A 190 29.08 -16.24 -2.51
N ARG A 191 28.34 -17.03 -3.30
CA ARG A 191 28.90 -18.21 -4.03
C ARG A 191 29.39 -17.86 -5.43
N SER A 192 28.90 -16.79 -6.00
CA SER A 192 29.09 -16.44 -7.39
C SER A 192 29.27 -14.94 -7.56
N SER A 193 28.26 -14.23 -8.06
CA SER A 193 28.32 -12.79 -8.29
C SER A 193 26.93 -12.14 -8.33
N PHE A 194 26.92 -10.80 -8.31
CA PHE A 194 25.69 -10.04 -8.57
C PHE A 194 25.17 -10.22 -10.02
N ALA A 195 26.08 -10.33 -10.98
CA ALA A 195 25.71 -10.60 -12.38
C ALA A 195 25.02 -11.96 -12.52
N ASP A 196 25.48 -12.97 -11.80
CA ASP A 196 24.84 -14.29 -11.76
C ASP A 196 23.47 -14.24 -11.07
N LEU A 197 23.30 -13.40 -10.04
CA LEU A 197 22.02 -13.15 -9.43
C LEU A 197 21.02 -12.60 -10.46
N LEU A 198 21.39 -11.54 -11.20
CA LEU A 198 20.53 -10.96 -12.23
C LEU A 198 20.16 -11.98 -13.30
N ARG A 199 21.11 -12.83 -13.72
CA ARG A 199 20.85 -13.91 -14.69
C ARG A 199 19.83 -14.91 -14.14
N GLN A 200 20.01 -15.40 -12.92
CA GLN A 200 19.07 -16.34 -12.28
C GLN A 200 17.68 -15.72 -12.08
N MET A 201 17.59 -14.42 -11.82
CA MET A 201 16.31 -13.72 -11.76
C MET A 201 15.60 -13.69 -13.11
N LYS A 202 16.33 -13.41 -14.20
CA LYS A 202 15.79 -13.48 -15.58
C LYS A 202 15.27 -14.88 -15.91
N ASP A 203 15.99 -15.90 -15.45
CA ASP A 203 15.62 -17.31 -15.67
C ASP A 203 14.56 -17.83 -14.67
N LYS A 204 14.09 -16.98 -13.76
CA LYS A 204 13.08 -17.27 -12.71
C LYS A 204 13.44 -18.49 -11.83
N GLN A 205 14.72 -18.63 -11.47
CA GLN A 205 15.28 -19.77 -10.73
C GLN A 205 15.19 -19.61 -9.21
N PHE A 206 14.17 -18.91 -8.68
CA PHE A 206 14.03 -18.67 -7.25
C PHE A 206 12.77 -19.30 -6.68
N ASP A 207 12.89 -19.83 -5.45
CA ASP A 207 11.77 -20.40 -4.71
C ASP A 207 10.89 -19.32 -4.09
N THR A 208 9.59 -19.49 -4.24
CA THR A 208 8.61 -18.64 -3.58
C THR A 208 8.48 -19.01 -2.10
N ALA A 209 8.06 -18.04 -1.27
CA ALA A 209 7.71 -18.32 0.13
C ALA A 209 6.64 -19.42 0.24
N ALA A 210 5.70 -19.48 -0.70
CA ALA A 210 4.64 -20.50 -0.75
C ALA A 210 5.13 -21.93 -1.05
N LYS A 211 6.26 -22.10 -1.75
CA LYS A 211 6.83 -23.46 -2.00
C LYS A 211 7.46 -24.06 -0.76
N LYS A 212 8.05 -23.23 0.13
CA LYS A 212 8.67 -23.71 1.37
C LYS A 212 7.69 -24.26 2.39
N GLN A 213 6.41 -23.96 2.28
CA GLN A 213 5.38 -24.45 3.22
C GLN A 213 4.85 -25.84 2.85
N LYS A 214 5.12 -26.32 1.62
CA LYS A 214 4.64 -27.62 1.13
C LYS A 214 5.70 -28.72 1.16
N SER A 215 6.93 -28.41 1.59
CA SER A 215 8.03 -29.34 1.79
C SER A 215 8.39 -29.49 3.27
#